data_b7c0040682fe08f9b9b2b1a88d261115
#
_entry.id   b7c0040682fe08f9b9b2b1a88d261115
#
_cell.length_a   1.000
_cell.length_b   1.000
_cell.length_c   1.000
_cell.angle_alpha   90.00
_cell.angle_beta   90.00
_cell.angle_gamma   90.00
#
_symmetry.space_group_name_H-M   'P 1'
#
loop_
_entity.id
_entity.type
_entity.pdbx_description
1 polymer ?
#
loop_
_entity_poly.entity_id
_entity_poly.type
_entity_poly.pdbx_seq_one_letter_code
_entity_poly.pdbx_strand_id
1 'polypeptide(L)'
;MEWSDGKERCCWANPKNERYIRYHDEEWGVPVYDDGKLFEMLVLECFQAGLSWECVLNKREAFRAAFDGFDLEAVCAYGEDKLEALVRDPGIIRNRLKIQAAVINARVFREIQGEYGSFSGYLWHWTAGKVVCETGLTHSELSDRISKDLKKRGMKFVGTTVIYAYLQAVGVIYSHDGGCFLEHKTVV
;
A
#
# COMPACT_ATOMS: atom_id res chain seq x y z
N MET A 1 -12.75 22.59 -5.50
CA MET A 1 -13.29 22.11 -4.22
C MET A 1 -12.69 23.02 -3.18
N GLU A 2 -13.46 23.69 -2.31
CA GLU A 2 -12.91 24.60 -1.30
C GLU A 2 -12.45 23.79 -0.07
N TRP A 3 -11.21 24.01 0.33
CA TRP A 3 -10.62 23.44 1.54
C TRP A 3 -10.66 24.47 2.66
N SER A 4 -11.14 24.11 3.84
CA SER A 4 -11.34 25.04 4.98
C SER A 4 -10.04 25.67 5.49
N ASP A 5 -8.90 25.09 5.20
CA ASP A 5 -7.56 25.56 5.59
C ASP A 5 -6.83 26.31 4.46
N GLY A 6 -7.47 26.52 3.31
CA GLY A 6 -6.91 27.23 2.15
C GLY A 6 -5.83 26.46 1.37
N LYS A 7 -5.55 25.19 1.72
CA LYS A 7 -4.59 24.36 0.99
C LYS A 7 -5.30 23.61 -0.14
N GLU A 8 -4.79 23.66 -1.34
CA GLU A 8 -5.27 22.80 -2.42
C GLU A 8 -4.62 21.42 -2.33
N ARG A 9 -5.41 20.37 -2.51
CA ARG A 9 -4.99 18.97 -2.45
C ARG A 9 -5.33 18.25 -3.75
N CYS A 10 -4.72 17.08 -3.95
CA CYS A 10 -5.04 16.22 -5.07
C CYS A 10 -6.54 15.95 -5.18
N CYS A 11 -7.06 15.88 -6.40
CA CYS A 11 -8.49 15.79 -6.69
C CYS A 11 -9.19 14.56 -6.07
N TRP A 12 -8.44 13.52 -5.77
CA TRP A 12 -8.95 12.29 -5.15
C TRP A 12 -9.14 12.41 -3.62
N ALA A 13 -8.53 13.40 -2.95
CA ALA A 13 -8.67 13.57 -1.50
C ALA A 13 -10.08 14.09 -1.15
N ASN A 14 -10.73 13.45 -0.16
CA ASN A 14 -12.06 13.82 0.27
C ASN A 14 -12.02 14.84 1.42
N PRO A 15 -12.49 16.10 1.21
CA PRO A 15 -12.46 17.15 2.23
C PRO A 15 -13.36 16.88 3.43
N LYS A 16 -14.28 15.92 3.34
CA LYS A 16 -15.19 15.53 4.43
C LYS A 16 -14.64 14.41 5.31
N ASN A 17 -13.47 13.85 4.96
CA ASN A 17 -12.85 12.74 5.69
C ASN A 17 -11.47 13.17 6.23
N GLU A 18 -11.40 13.50 7.51
CA GLU A 18 -10.16 13.91 8.17
C GLU A 18 -9.04 12.88 8.09
N ARG A 19 -9.38 11.58 8.12
CA ARG A 19 -8.39 10.50 7.95
C ARG A 19 -7.80 10.52 6.55
N TYR A 20 -8.61 10.81 5.54
CA TYR A 20 -8.18 10.87 4.16
C TYR A 20 -7.31 12.12 3.90
N ILE A 21 -7.68 13.27 4.51
CA ILE A 21 -6.87 14.49 4.48
C ILE A 21 -5.50 14.22 5.11
N ARG A 22 -5.46 13.65 6.31
CA ARG A 22 -4.20 13.35 6.99
C ARG A 22 -3.35 12.34 6.22
N TYR A 23 -3.95 11.30 5.65
CA TYR A 23 -3.25 10.35 4.78
C TYR A 23 -2.59 11.06 3.59
N HIS A 24 -3.33 11.94 2.89
CA HIS A 24 -2.80 12.72 1.78
C HIS A 24 -1.65 13.64 2.20
N ASP A 25 -1.82 14.35 3.31
CA ASP A 25 -0.88 15.40 3.72
C ASP A 25 0.41 14.85 4.36
N GLU A 26 0.34 13.68 5.03
CA GLU A 26 1.40 13.19 5.91
C GLU A 26 1.98 11.84 5.52
N GLU A 27 1.25 11.01 4.75
CA GLU A 27 1.68 9.64 4.44
C GLU A 27 1.91 9.41 2.95
N TRP A 28 0.96 9.77 2.12
CA TRP A 28 1.02 9.44 0.69
C TRP A 28 2.17 10.19 -0.02
N GLY A 29 2.98 9.45 -0.77
CA GLY A 29 4.16 9.99 -1.45
C GLY A 29 5.38 10.21 -0.55
N VAL A 30 5.28 9.88 0.76
CA VAL A 30 6.42 9.95 1.69
C VAL A 30 7.23 8.65 1.61
N PRO A 31 8.55 8.70 1.34
CA PRO A 31 9.40 7.51 1.25
C PRO A 31 9.38 6.67 2.53
N VAL A 32 9.06 5.38 2.38
CA VAL A 32 8.99 4.40 3.46
C VAL A 32 10.12 3.39 3.29
N TYR A 33 10.87 3.16 4.37
CA TYR A 33 11.98 2.20 4.44
C TYR A 33 11.75 1.12 5.51
N ASP A 34 10.74 1.29 6.36
CA ASP A 34 10.38 0.31 7.38
C ASP A 34 9.58 -0.84 6.76
N ASP A 35 10.07 -2.07 6.90
CA ASP A 35 9.46 -3.25 6.31
C ASP A 35 8.08 -3.57 6.87
N GLY A 36 7.81 -3.28 8.16
CA GLY A 36 6.49 -3.47 8.76
C GLY A 36 5.45 -2.55 8.12
N LYS A 37 5.82 -1.28 7.89
CA LYS A 37 4.97 -0.32 7.20
C LYS A 37 4.78 -0.68 5.72
N LEU A 38 5.84 -1.14 5.06
CA LEU A 38 5.77 -1.62 3.67
C LEU A 38 4.84 -2.82 3.55
N PHE A 39 4.88 -3.76 4.50
CA PHE A 39 3.99 -4.91 4.52
C PHE A 39 2.53 -4.51 4.80
N GLU A 40 2.27 -3.65 5.80
CA GLU A 40 0.93 -3.09 6.06
C GLU A 40 0.33 -2.50 4.78
N MET A 41 1.08 -1.60 4.12
CA MET A 41 0.59 -0.93 2.92
C MET A 41 0.36 -1.89 1.76
N LEU A 42 1.24 -2.87 1.55
CA LEU A 42 1.06 -3.89 0.51
C LEU A 42 -0.24 -4.68 0.71
N VAL A 43 -0.52 -5.11 1.94
CA VAL A 43 -1.77 -5.83 2.25
C VAL A 43 -2.98 -4.95 2.00
N LEU A 44 -2.98 -3.71 2.49
CA LEU A 44 -4.10 -2.78 2.32
C LEU A 44 -4.37 -2.46 0.84
N GLU A 45 -3.35 -2.25 0.02
CA GLU A 45 -3.48 -2.01 -1.42
C GLU A 45 -4.01 -3.26 -2.17
N CYS A 46 -3.60 -4.46 -1.76
CA CYS A 46 -4.20 -5.69 -2.29
C CYS A 46 -5.70 -5.79 -1.92
N PHE A 47 -6.09 -5.33 -0.73
CA PHE A 47 -7.50 -5.29 -0.33
C PHE A 47 -8.29 -4.19 -1.05
N GLN A 48 -7.65 -3.13 -1.51
CA GLN A 48 -8.29 -2.07 -2.29
C GLN A 48 -8.79 -2.55 -3.66
N ALA A 49 -8.19 -3.56 -4.28
CA ALA A 49 -8.55 -4.01 -5.62
C ALA A 49 -10.08 -4.13 -5.80
N GLY A 50 -10.68 -3.28 -6.66
CA GLY A 50 -12.12 -3.19 -6.90
C GLY A 50 -12.91 -2.39 -5.86
N LEU A 51 -12.25 -1.64 -4.98
CA LEU A 51 -12.86 -0.78 -3.96
C LEU A 51 -12.22 0.61 -3.99
N SER A 52 -12.82 1.60 -3.30
CA SER A 52 -12.15 2.89 -3.08
C SER A 52 -11.10 2.78 -1.98
N TRP A 53 -10.02 3.56 -2.11
CA TRP A 53 -9.01 3.67 -1.04
C TRP A 53 -9.61 4.15 0.27
N GLU A 54 -10.53 5.10 0.23
CA GLU A 54 -11.24 5.61 1.40
C GLU A 54 -11.94 4.48 2.19
N CYS A 55 -12.52 3.50 1.50
CA CYS A 55 -13.14 2.34 2.14
C CYS A 55 -12.12 1.52 2.93
N VAL A 56 -10.93 1.31 2.39
CA VAL A 56 -9.84 0.57 3.05
C VAL A 56 -9.25 1.40 4.19
N LEU A 57 -8.97 2.66 3.95
CA LEU A 57 -8.39 3.57 4.92
C LEU A 57 -9.27 3.74 6.17
N ASN A 58 -10.59 3.84 5.99
CA ASN A 58 -11.54 3.92 7.10
C ASN A 58 -11.59 2.65 7.96
N LYS A 59 -11.16 1.51 7.42
CA LYS A 59 -11.08 0.22 8.11
C LYS A 59 -9.66 -0.12 8.61
N ARG A 60 -8.67 0.76 8.39
CA ARG A 60 -7.26 0.47 8.64
C ARG A 60 -6.97 0.02 10.07
N GLU A 61 -7.58 0.67 11.07
CA GLU A 61 -7.40 0.28 12.47
C GLU A 61 -8.01 -1.09 12.78
N ALA A 62 -9.15 -1.41 12.18
CA ALA A 62 -9.74 -2.74 12.29
C ALA A 62 -8.87 -3.80 11.58
N PHE A 63 -8.27 -3.47 10.44
CA PHE A 63 -7.29 -4.33 9.79
C PHE A 63 -6.06 -4.57 10.67
N ARG A 64 -5.52 -3.52 11.31
CA ARG A 64 -4.38 -3.67 12.26
C ARG A 64 -4.72 -4.62 13.39
N ALA A 65 -5.89 -4.44 14.02
CA ALA A 65 -6.34 -5.34 15.08
C ALA A 65 -6.54 -6.79 14.60
N ALA A 66 -7.16 -6.97 13.42
CA ALA A 66 -7.49 -8.28 12.86
C ALA A 66 -6.24 -9.05 12.39
N PHE A 67 -5.24 -8.34 11.85
CA PHE A 67 -3.99 -8.90 11.32
C PHE A 67 -2.82 -8.79 12.31
N ASP A 68 -3.09 -8.77 13.62
CA ASP A 68 -2.08 -8.78 14.70
C ASP A 68 -1.02 -7.66 14.52
N GLY A 69 -1.46 -6.43 14.20
CA GLY A 69 -0.60 -5.29 13.93
C GLY A 69 0.22 -5.38 12.64
N PHE A 70 -0.14 -6.27 11.73
CA PHE A 70 0.64 -6.64 10.54
C PHE A 70 2.02 -7.22 10.90
N ASP A 71 2.13 -7.89 12.05
CA ASP A 71 3.31 -8.68 12.35
C ASP A 71 3.51 -9.76 11.29
N LEU A 72 4.62 -9.69 10.57
CA LEU A 72 4.88 -10.54 9.41
C LEU A 72 4.94 -12.02 9.79
N GLU A 73 5.57 -12.35 10.91
CA GLU A 73 5.73 -13.74 11.34
C GLU A 73 4.40 -14.31 11.82
N ALA A 74 3.58 -13.52 12.52
CA ALA A 74 2.23 -13.90 12.90
C ALA A 74 1.37 -14.19 11.65
N VAL A 75 1.38 -13.29 10.66
CA VAL A 75 0.60 -13.45 9.42
C VAL A 75 1.09 -14.67 8.60
N CYS A 76 2.40 -14.90 8.52
CA CYS A 76 2.96 -16.10 7.87
C CYS A 76 2.47 -17.41 8.49
N ALA A 77 2.19 -17.41 9.80
CA ALA A 77 1.77 -18.56 10.59
C ALA A 77 0.25 -18.80 10.62
N TYR A 78 -0.56 -17.92 10.02
CA TYR A 78 -2.02 -18.08 10.05
C TYR A 78 -2.46 -19.42 9.45
N GLY A 79 -3.22 -20.18 10.27
CA GLY A 79 -3.92 -21.40 9.88
C GLY A 79 -5.38 -21.15 9.53
N GLU A 80 -6.10 -22.22 9.20
CA GLU A 80 -7.50 -22.14 8.74
C GLU A 80 -8.41 -21.48 9.78
N ASP A 81 -8.24 -21.75 11.08
CA ASP A 81 -9.05 -21.15 12.14
C ASP A 81 -8.95 -19.61 12.14
N LYS A 82 -7.74 -19.05 11.96
CA LYS A 82 -7.54 -17.60 11.87
C LYS A 82 -8.14 -17.04 10.58
N LEU A 83 -8.01 -17.75 9.45
CA LEU A 83 -8.64 -17.35 8.18
C LEU A 83 -10.15 -17.30 8.29
N GLU A 84 -10.79 -18.30 8.93
CA GLU A 84 -12.21 -18.30 9.18
C GLU A 84 -12.66 -17.16 10.10
N ALA A 85 -11.88 -16.85 11.14
CA ALA A 85 -12.14 -15.71 12.02
C ALA A 85 -12.10 -14.39 11.23
N LEU A 86 -11.09 -14.19 10.38
CA LEU A 86 -10.98 -13.00 9.52
C LEU A 86 -12.15 -12.87 8.54
N VAL A 87 -12.60 -13.96 7.93
CA VAL A 87 -13.77 -13.96 7.02
C VAL A 87 -15.06 -13.54 7.74
N ARG A 88 -15.17 -13.78 9.05
CA ARG A 88 -16.34 -13.41 9.87
C ARG A 88 -16.24 -12.02 10.48
N ASP A 89 -15.07 -11.39 10.47
CA ASP A 89 -14.84 -10.07 11.08
C ASP A 89 -15.54 -8.95 10.27
N PRO A 90 -16.58 -8.29 10.80
CA PRO A 90 -17.25 -7.20 10.10
C PRO A 90 -16.41 -5.91 10.02
N GLY A 91 -15.35 -5.80 10.81
CA GLY A 91 -14.46 -4.66 10.83
C GLY A 91 -13.63 -4.54 9.55
N ILE A 92 -13.30 -5.66 8.90
CA ILE A 92 -12.48 -5.70 7.70
C ILE A 92 -13.29 -6.00 6.42
N ILE A 93 -12.60 -6.07 5.28
CA ILE A 93 -13.17 -6.49 4.01
C ILE A 93 -13.17 -8.02 3.96
N ARG A 94 -14.37 -8.62 4.12
CA ARG A 94 -14.59 -10.07 4.23
C ARG A 94 -14.51 -10.77 2.88
N ASN A 95 -13.34 -10.78 2.27
CA ASN A 95 -13.08 -11.49 1.02
C ASN A 95 -12.06 -12.62 1.27
N ARG A 96 -12.52 -13.87 1.28
CA ARG A 96 -11.69 -15.05 1.55
C ARG A 96 -10.44 -15.10 0.67
N LEU A 97 -10.56 -14.81 -0.63
CA LEU A 97 -9.43 -14.88 -1.55
C LEU A 97 -8.37 -13.81 -1.22
N LYS A 98 -8.78 -12.61 -0.82
CA LYS A 98 -7.84 -11.55 -0.41
C LYS A 98 -7.20 -11.86 0.94
N ILE A 99 -7.94 -12.46 1.87
CA ILE A 99 -7.41 -12.90 3.17
C ILE A 99 -6.36 -14.01 2.97
N GLN A 100 -6.66 -15.02 2.16
CA GLN A 100 -5.68 -16.05 1.81
C GLN A 100 -4.46 -15.48 1.08
N ALA A 101 -4.69 -14.51 0.18
CA ALA A 101 -3.62 -13.82 -0.53
C ALA A 101 -2.69 -13.06 0.42
N ALA A 102 -3.21 -12.43 1.47
CA ALA A 102 -2.37 -11.75 2.46
C ALA A 102 -1.37 -12.70 3.12
N VAL A 103 -1.78 -13.93 3.45
CA VAL A 103 -0.87 -14.95 4.01
C VAL A 103 0.16 -15.43 3.00
N ILE A 104 -0.27 -15.66 1.75
CA ILE A 104 0.66 -16.04 0.67
C ILE A 104 1.68 -14.93 0.46
N ASN A 105 1.22 -13.67 0.37
CA ASN A 105 2.08 -12.52 0.16
C ASN A 105 3.04 -12.30 1.33
N ALA A 106 2.61 -12.55 2.58
CA ALA A 106 3.49 -12.48 3.75
C ALA A 106 4.67 -13.46 3.63
N ARG A 107 4.43 -14.69 3.22
CA ARG A 107 5.48 -15.70 3.04
C ARG A 107 6.47 -15.30 1.95
N VAL A 108 5.98 -14.82 0.81
CA VAL A 108 6.83 -14.31 -0.27
C VAL A 108 7.58 -13.04 0.15
N PHE A 109 6.96 -12.16 0.92
CA PHE A 109 7.60 -10.96 1.49
C PHE A 109 8.81 -11.36 2.36
N ARG A 110 8.65 -12.35 3.24
CA ARG A 110 9.72 -12.89 4.08
C ARG A 110 10.84 -13.55 3.25
N GLU A 111 10.50 -14.27 2.18
CA GLU A 111 11.49 -14.84 1.26
C GLU A 111 12.33 -13.74 0.59
N ILE A 112 11.68 -12.64 0.16
CA ILE A 112 12.35 -11.48 -0.42
C ILE A 112 13.28 -10.81 0.62
N GLN A 113 12.84 -10.69 1.88
CA GLN A 113 13.72 -10.18 2.95
C GLN A 113 14.98 -11.04 3.11
N GLY A 114 14.84 -12.36 3.03
CA GLY A 114 16.00 -13.29 3.07
C GLY A 114 16.96 -13.12 1.91
N GLU A 115 16.45 -12.79 0.71
CA GLU A 115 17.25 -12.61 -0.51
C GLU A 115 17.94 -11.23 -0.58
N TYR A 116 17.24 -10.16 -0.17
CA TYR A 116 17.69 -8.76 -0.32
C TYR A 116 18.14 -8.11 0.99
N GLY A 117 18.08 -8.82 2.12
CA GLY A 117 18.34 -8.30 3.46
C GLY A 117 17.16 -7.54 4.07
N SER A 118 16.26 -6.99 3.24
CA SER A 118 14.99 -6.37 3.64
C SER A 118 14.07 -6.26 2.42
N PHE A 119 12.76 -6.09 2.65
CA PHE A 119 11.84 -5.78 1.56
C PHE A 119 12.05 -4.36 1.03
N SER A 120 12.44 -3.43 1.90
CA SER A 120 12.89 -2.10 1.52
C SER A 120 14.05 -2.17 0.53
N GLY A 121 15.07 -2.99 0.80
CA GLY A 121 16.19 -3.23 -0.11
C GLY A 121 15.73 -3.72 -1.47
N TYR A 122 14.82 -4.68 -1.52
CA TYR A 122 14.19 -5.15 -2.75
C TYR A 122 13.42 -4.04 -3.48
N LEU A 123 12.59 -3.28 -2.76
CA LEU A 123 11.71 -2.29 -3.39
C LEU A 123 12.53 -1.13 -3.99
N TRP A 124 13.45 -0.58 -3.21
CA TRP A 124 14.23 0.57 -3.62
C TRP A 124 15.35 0.28 -4.64
N HIS A 125 15.78 -0.98 -4.81
CA HIS A 125 16.78 -1.28 -5.84
C HIS A 125 16.25 -1.03 -7.27
N TRP A 126 14.93 -1.13 -7.51
CA TRP A 126 14.31 -0.90 -8.81
C TRP A 126 14.50 0.53 -9.34
N THR A 127 14.72 1.48 -8.44
CA THR A 127 14.94 2.91 -8.76
C THR A 127 16.35 3.39 -8.38
N ALA A 128 17.24 2.47 -8.01
CA ALA A 128 18.55 2.81 -7.45
C ALA A 128 18.46 3.76 -6.23
N GLY A 129 17.44 3.56 -5.39
CA GLY A 129 17.20 4.36 -4.19
C GLY A 129 16.60 5.74 -4.43
N LYS A 130 16.17 6.05 -5.66
CA LYS A 130 15.63 7.38 -6.02
C LYS A 130 14.11 7.36 -6.10
N VAL A 131 13.50 8.46 -5.69
CA VAL A 131 12.08 8.72 -5.91
C VAL A 131 11.86 9.05 -7.39
N VAL A 132 10.82 8.47 -7.98
CA VAL A 132 10.39 8.71 -9.37
C VAL A 132 9.20 9.67 -9.36
N CYS A 133 9.26 10.76 -10.13
CA CYS A 133 8.15 11.69 -10.26
C CYS A 133 7.30 11.32 -11.48
N GLU A 134 6.07 10.89 -11.26
CA GLU A 134 5.09 10.54 -12.30
C GLU A 134 3.70 11.00 -11.86
N THR A 135 2.92 11.61 -12.76
CA THR A 135 1.55 12.07 -12.47
C THR A 135 0.57 11.62 -13.56
N GLY A 136 -0.70 11.47 -13.20
CA GLY A 136 -1.77 11.18 -14.15
C GLY A 136 -1.76 9.76 -14.74
N LEU A 137 -0.98 8.84 -14.20
CA LEU A 137 -0.89 7.45 -14.66
C LEU A 137 -1.63 6.50 -13.71
N THR A 138 -2.03 5.36 -14.23
CA THR A 138 -2.59 4.23 -13.46
C THR A 138 -1.64 3.03 -13.40
N HIS A 139 -0.58 3.05 -14.19
CA HIS A 139 0.55 2.12 -14.20
C HIS A 139 1.73 2.74 -14.96
N SER A 140 2.93 2.24 -14.75
CA SER A 140 4.14 2.64 -15.48
C SER A 140 5.02 1.41 -15.74
N GLU A 141 6.08 1.57 -16.53
CA GLU A 141 7.05 0.50 -16.78
C GLU A 141 7.64 -0.05 -15.46
N LEU A 142 7.85 0.83 -14.48
CA LEU A 142 8.33 0.44 -13.15
C LEU A 142 7.33 -0.50 -12.46
N SER A 143 6.06 -0.11 -12.38
CA SER A 143 5.02 -0.95 -11.76
C SER A 143 4.79 -2.26 -12.52
N ASP A 144 4.91 -2.25 -13.85
CA ASP A 144 4.78 -3.45 -14.69
C ASP A 144 5.88 -4.47 -14.38
N ARG A 145 7.13 -4.01 -14.25
CA ARG A 145 8.30 -4.84 -13.94
C ARG A 145 8.19 -5.43 -12.53
N ILE A 146 7.88 -4.62 -11.53
CA ILE A 146 7.72 -5.06 -10.14
C ILE A 146 6.53 -6.02 -10.02
N SER A 147 5.39 -5.71 -10.62
CA SER A 147 4.21 -6.59 -10.65
C SER A 147 4.55 -7.96 -11.25
N LYS A 148 5.29 -7.97 -12.35
CA LYS A 148 5.72 -9.22 -13.02
C LYS A 148 6.62 -10.06 -12.12
N ASP A 149 7.59 -9.45 -11.43
CA ASP A 149 8.49 -10.15 -10.52
C ASP A 149 7.74 -10.70 -9.30
N LEU A 150 6.92 -9.90 -8.64
CA LEU A 150 6.12 -10.33 -7.49
C LEU A 150 5.16 -11.48 -7.84
N LYS A 151 4.51 -11.42 -9.02
CA LYS A 151 3.69 -12.54 -9.52
C LYS A 151 4.50 -13.80 -9.77
N LYS A 152 5.68 -13.66 -10.34
CA LYS A 152 6.59 -14.79 -10.57
C LYS A 152 7.03 -15.46 -9.27
N ARG A 153 7.20 -14.68 -8.21
CA ARG A 153 7.49 -15.14 -6.85
C ARG A 153 6.28 -15.77 -6.16
N GLY A 154 5.09 -15.63 -6.71
CA GLY A 154 3.85 -16.27 -6.21
C GLY A 154 2.87 -15.33 -5.52
N MET A 155 3.16 -14.04 -5.37
CA MET A 155 2.23 -13.08 -4.78
C MET A 155 0.92 -12.99 -5.57
N LYS A 156 -0.16 -12.67 -4.85
CA LYS A 156 -1.53 -12.54 -5.36
C LYS A 156 -2.04 -11.11 -5.20
N PHE A 157 -2.96 -10.71 -6.05
CA PHE A 157 -3.53 -9.34 -6.08
C PHE A 157 -2.47 -8.23 -6.24
N VAL A 158 -1.36 -8.53 -6.88
CA VAL A 158 -0.26 -7.60 -7.17
C VAL A 158 -0.24 -7.24 -8.67
N GLY A 159 -1.40 -6.92 -9.24
CA GLY A 159 -1.52 -6.38 -10.60
C GLY A 159 -0.80 -5.04 -10.72
N THR A 160 -0.43 -4.65 -11.95
CA THR A 160 0.36 -3.43 -12.16
C THR A 160 -0.30 -2.18 -11.58
N THR A 161 -1.62 -2.03 -11.70
CA THR A 161 -2.36 -0.90 -11.10
C THR A 161 -2.29 -0.90 -9.58
N VAL A 162 -2.38 -2.07 -8.93
CA VAL A 162 -2.23 -2.20 -7.47
C VAL A 162 -0.81 -1.86 -7.05
N ILE A 163 0.18 -2.35 -7.79
CA ILE A 163 1.58 -2.04 -7.51
C ILE A 163 1.88 -0.57 -7.75
N TYR A 164 1.31 0.05 -8.79
CA TYR A 164 1.47 1.48 -9.02
C TYR A 164 0.93 2.31 -7.84
N ALA A 165 -0.29 2.02 -7.38
CA ALA A 165 -0.87 2.67 -6.20
C ALA A 165 -0.02 2.42 -4.93
N TYR A 166 0.47 1.19 -4.75
CA TYR A 166 1.39 0.86 -3.66
C TYR A 166 2.69 1.69 -3.71
N LEU A 167 3.31 1.83 -4.89
CA LEU A 167 4.53 2.63 -5.05
C LEU A 167 4.30 4.11 -4.74
N GLN A 168 3.12 4.65 -5.10
CA GLN A 168 2.72 6.00 -4.71
C GLN A 168 2.50 6.11 -3.20
N ALA A 169 1.79 5.15 -2.60
CA ALA A 169 1.47 5.14 -1.17
C ALA A 169 2.73 5.10 -0.28
N VAL A 170 3.80 4.42 -0.73
CA VAL A 170 5.06 4.27 0.01
C VAL A 170 6.18 5.20 -0.49
N GLY A 171 5.86 6.15 -1.35
CA GLY A 171 6.76 7.22 -1.77
C GLY A 171 7.90 6.81 -2.71
N VAL A 172 7.84 5.63 -3.32
CA VAL A 172 8.75 5.28 -4.43
C VAL A 172 8.38 6.09 -5.67
N ILE A 173 7.09 6.33 -5.89
CA ILE A 173 6.57 7.24 -6.90
C ILE A 173 5.95 8.46 -6.19
N TYR A 174 6.43 9.65 -6.53
CA TYR A 174 5.85 10.92 -6.09
C TYR A 174 4.89 11.42 -7.18
N SER A 175 3.61 11.61 -6.83
CA SER A 175 2.54 11.76 -7.83
C SER A 175 1.47 12.80 -7.44
N HIS A 176 1.84 13.83 -6.66
CA HIS A 176 0.89 14.89 -6.34
C HIS A 176 0.46 15.66 -7.58
N ASP A 177 -0.86 15.93 -7.70
CA ASP A 177 -1.46 16.64 -8.83
C ASP A 177 -0.92 18.07 -8.95
N GLY A 178 -0.90 18.62 -10.18
CA GLY A 178 -0.63 20.03 -10.42
C GLY A 178 -1.60 20.93 -9.63
N GLY A 179 -1.06 21.88 -8.89
CA GLY A 179 -1.80 22.77 -8.00
C GLY A 179 -1.98 22.23 -6.56
N CYS A 180 -1.63 20.97 -6.28
CA CYS A 180 -1.58 20.48 -4.90
C CYS A 180 -0.47 21.21 -4.12
N PHE A 181 -0.74 21.59 -2.86
CA PHE A 181 0.26 22.28 -2.03
C PHE A 181 1.54 21.46 -1.77
N LEU A 182 1.50 20.17 -2.11
CA LEU A 182 2.64 19.25 -2.05
C LEU A 182 3.31 19.00 -3.41
N GLU A 183 2.81 19.57 -4.51
CA GLU A 183 3.29 19.31 -5.88
C GLU A 183 4.82 19.41 -6.02
N HIS A 184 5.44 20.41 -5.38
CA HIS A 184 6.88 20.70 -5.49
C HIS A 184 7.67 20.36 -4.22
N LYS A 185 7.14 19.54 -3.34
CA LYS A 185 7.88 19.15 -2.14
C LYS A 185 9.10 18.33 -2.56
N THR A 186 10.29 18.89 -2.34
CA THR A 186 11.55 18.18 -2.59
C THR A 186 11.58 16.95 -1.67
N VAL A 187 11.42 15.78 -2.27
CA VAL A 187 11.57 14.51 -1.55
C VAL A 187 13.05 14.18 -1.59
N VAL A 188 13.75 14.46 -0.48
CA VAL A 188 15.18 14.16 -0.28
C VAL A 188 15.33 12.77 0.26
#